data_f1a83c20d68a33a2960f825290f38765
#
_entry.id   f1a83c20d68a33a2960f825290f38765
#
_cell.length_a   1.000
_cell.length_b   1.000
_cell.length_c   1.000
_cell.angle_alpha   90.00
_cell.angle_beta   90.00
_cell.angle_gamma   90.00
#
_symmetry.space_group_name_H-M   'P 1'
#
loop_
_entity.id
_entity.type
_entity.pdbx_description
1 polymer ?
#
loop_
_entity_poly.entity_id
_entity_poly.type
_entity_poly.pdbx_seq_one_letter_code
_entity_poly.pdbx_strand_id
1 'polypeptide(L)'
;MIRDKKQICKMFGAIAGVLVLGGLVGWAVKPCCPKVALINVEQVVAVSPEVVALREERQSQVNELQKFMKTAESKINAAKGKEKAELQKIYGDEFVQKQQEMQKRYAEKLQAFDDYMTGVIEKIAAKGGYKLVLNKTAVVAGGTDITEDVVKAVAAEKK
;
A
#
# COMPACT_ATOMS: atom_id res chain seq x y z
N MET A 1 -36.32 -2.78 4.69
CA MET A 1 -37.16 -3.99 4.49
C MET A 1 -36.32 -4.94 3.62
N ILE A 2 -35.45 -5.72 4.26
CA ILE A 2 -34.44 -6.57 3.60
C ILE A 2 -35.04 -7.97 3.49
N ARG A 3 -35.39 -8.35 2.26
CA ARG A 3 -35.94 -9.67 1.95
C ARG A 3 -34.81 -10.71 1.98
N ASP A 4 -35.09 -11.78 2.68
CA ASP A 4 -34.30 -12.94 3.03
C ASP A 4 -33.43 -13.48 1.89
N LYS A 5 -32.12 -13.59 2.13
CA LYS A 5 -31.10 -14.15 1.22
C LYS A 5 -31.38 -15.61 0.82
N LYS A 6 -32.22 -16.32 1.58
CA LYS A 6 -32.64 -17.71 1.29
C LYS A 6 -33.67 -17.81 0.15
N GLN A 7 -34.38 -16.74 -0.16
CA GLN A 7 -35.37 -16.73 -1.23
C GLN A 7 -34.75 -16.55 -2.63
N ILE A 8 -33.62 -15.82 -2.73
CA ILE A 8 -32.96 -15.56 -4.01
C ILE A 8 -32.31 -16.83 -4.57
N CYS A 9 -31.80 -17.72 -3.69
CA CYS A 9 -31.23 -19.02 -4.11
C CYS A 9 -32.32 -20.03 -4.58
N LYS A 10 -33.57 -19.86 -4.17
CA LYS A 10 -34.66 -20.78 -4.57
C LYS A 10 -35.30 -20.41 -5.90
N MET A 11 -35.19 -19.19 -6.37
CA MET A 11 -35.79 -18.76 -7.64
C MET A 11 -34.97 -19.13 -8.88
N PHE A 12 -33.70 -19.48 -8.74
CA PHE A 12 -32.88 -19.99 -9.86
C PHE A 12 -32.89 -21.52 -10.01
N GLY A 13 -33.59 -22.26 -9.14
CA GLY A 13 -33.67 -23.69 -9.14
C GLY A 13 -34.87 -24.30 -9.90
N ALA A 14 -35.77 -23.47 -10.47
CA ALA A 14 -37.06 -23.95 -10.97
C ALA A 14 -37.22 -23.98 -12.52
N ILE A 15 -36.12 -23.85 -13.29
CA ILE A 15 -36.18 -24.01 -14.74
C ILE A 15 -35.13 -25.05 -15.18
N ALA A 16 -35.33 -26.27 -14.80
CA ALA A 16 -34.69 -27.43 -15.42
C ALA A 16 -35.45 -28.70 -15.14
N GLY A 17 -36.68 -28.72 -15.57
CA GLY A 17 -37.47 -29.95 -15.66
C GLY A 17 -38.02 -30.08 -17.04
N VAL A 18 -37.32 -30.74 -17.95
CA VAL A 18 -37.72 -31.60 -19.04
C VAL A 18 -36.51 -31.79 -19.98
N LEU A 19 -35.85 -32.93 -19.85
CA LEU A 19 -35.48 -33.88 -20.89
C LEU A 19 -34.58 -34.95 -20.29
N VAL A 20 -35.18 -36.07 -20.02
CA VAL A 20 -34.55 -37.34 -19.63
C VAL A 20 -34.07 -38.03 -20.89
N LEU A 21 -32.86 -38.54 -20.84
CA LEU A 21 -32.20 -39.68 -21.44
C LEU A 21 -30.89 -39.30 -22.11
N GLY A 22 -29.81 -39.59 -21.43
CA GLY A 22 -28.48 -39.59 -22.04
C GLY A 22 -27.35 -39.12 -21.14
N GLY A 23 -26.68 -40.05 -20.43
CA GLY A 23 -25.30 -39.85 -20.01
C GLY A 23 -25.09 -39.11 -18.69
N LEU A 24 -24.83 -39.88 -17.66
CA LEU A 24 -24.19 -39.50 -16.39
C LEU A 24 -22.90 -38.69 -16.61
N VAL A 25 -22.98 -37.38 -16.63
CA VAL A 25 -21.86 -36.51 -16.23
C VAL A 25 -22.45 -35.43 -15.37
N GLY A 26 -22.58 -35.71 -14.08
CA GLY A 26 -22.91 -34.72 -13.07
C GLY A 26 -21.79 -33.71 -12.93
N TRP A 27 -21.76 -32.68 -13.73
CA TRP A 27 -21.00 -31.49 -13.47
C TRP A 27 -21.67 -30.75 -12.33
N ALA A 28 -21.22 -31.06 -11.10
CA ALA A 28 -21.52 -30.23 -9.94
C ALA A 28 -20.89 -28.88 -10.19
N VAL A 29 -21.64 -27.97 -10.79
CA VAL A 29 -21.29 -26.55 -10.81
C VAL A 29 -21.36 -26.09 -9.34
N LYS A 30 -20.23 -26.18 -8.64
CA LYS A 30 -20.09 -25.56 -7.34
C LYS A 30 -20.29 -24.05 -7.58
N PRO A 31 -21.28 -23.41 -6.94
CA PRO A 31 -21.41 -21.96 -7.01
C PRO A 31 -20.11 -21.38 -6.44
N CYS A 32 -19.23 -20.93 -7.31
CA CYS A 32 -17.97 -20.35 -6.94
C CYS A 32 -18.24 -18.91 -6.51
N CYS A 33 -18.79 -18.73 -5.31
CA CYS A 33 -18.81 -17.40 -4.70
C CYS A 33 -17.35 -16.98 -4.53
N PRO A 34 -16.89 -15.91 -5.18
CA PRO A 34 -15.51 -15.46 -5.07
C PRO A 34 -15.23 -15.15 -3.60
N LYS A 35 -14.19 -15.77 -3.06
CA LYS A 35 -13.73 -15.44 -1.71
C LYS A 35 -13.15 -14.04 -1.73
N VAL A 36 -13.65 -13.18 -0.84
CA VAL A 36 -13.16 -11.80 -0.64
C VAL A 36 -12.33 -11.75 0.61
N ALA A 37 -11.14 -11.22 0.53
CA ALA A 37 -10.30 -10.89 1.66
C ALA A 37 -10.40 -9.40 2.02
N LEU A 38 -10.21 -9.09 3.28
CA LEU A 38 -10.13 -7.73 3.82
C LEU A 38 -8.76 -7.51 4.43
N ILE A 39 -8.21 -6.31 4.26
CA ILE A 39 -6.94 -5.90 4.85
C ILE A 39 -7.06 -4.51 5.46
N ASN A 40 -6.53 -4.33 6.65
CA ASN A 40 -6.31 -3.00 7.22
C ASN A 40 -4.91 -2.52 6.85
N VAL A 41 -4.81 -1.76 5.76
CA VAL A 41 -3.54 -1.25 5.23
C VAL A 41 -2.83 -0.37 6.25
N GLU A 42 -3.55 0.46 6.99
CA GLU A 42 -2.98 1.36 8.01
C GLU A 42 -2.27 0.58 9.12
N GLN A 43 -2.88 -0.52 9.55
CA GLN A 43 -2.28 -1.39 10.57
C GLN A 43 -1.01 -2.07 10.06
N VAL A 44 -0.99 -2.56 8.83
CA VAL A 44 0.19 -3.17 8.22
C VAL A 44 1.32 -2.17 8.07
N VAL A 45 1.02 -0.98 7.55
CA VAL A 45 1.98 0.13 7.38
C VAL A 45 2.56 0.58 8.72
N ALA A 46 1.74 0.66 9.77
CA ALA A 46 2.17 1.12 11.08
C ALA A 46 3.23 0.21 11.74
N VAL A 47 3.19 -1.09 11.44
CA VAL A 47 4.12 -2.09 12.02
C VAL A 47 5.24 -2.47 11.05
N SER A 48 5.25 -1.96 9.82
CA SER A 48 6.27 -2.27 8.82
C SER A 48 7.62 -1.64 9.20
N PRO A 49 8.69 -2.44 9.31
CA PRO A 49 10.03 -1.93 9.59
C PRO A 49 10.54 -0.98 8.51
N GLU A 50 10.14 -1.19 7.25
CA GLU A 50 10.50 -0.35 6.11
C GLU A 50 9.96 1.07 6.27
N VAL A 51 8.72 1.20 6.76
CA VAL A 51 8.10 2.50 7.00
C VAL A 51 8.76 3.22 8.19
N VAL A 52 9.13 2.48 9.23
CA VAL A 52 9.89 3.04 10.36
C VAL A 52 11.23 3.58 9.85
N ALA A 53 12.00 2.77 9.10
CA ALA A 53 13.28 3.19 8.54
C ALA A 53 13.14 4.41 7.59
N LEU A 54 12.07 4.45 6.79
CA LEU A 54 11.79 5.57 5.89
C LEU A 54 11.49 6.87 6.66
N ARG A 55 10.80 6.77 7.78
CA ARG A 55 10.54 7.94 8.66
C ARG A 55 11.82 8.46 9.31
N GLU A 56 12.67 7.56 9.80
CA GLU A 56 13.97 7.91 10.39
C GLU A 56 14.89 8.57 9.36
N GLU A 57 14.96 8.01 8.15
CA GLU A 57 15.73 8.59 7.06
C GLU A 57 15.22 9.99 6.69
N ARG A 58 13.92 10.16 6.56
CA ARG A 58 13.33 11.48 6.30
C ARG A 58 13.68 12.48 7.40
N GLN A 59 13.63 12.07 8.67
CA GLN A 59 14.02 12.93 9.78
C GLN A 59 15.49 13.32 9.70
N SER A 60 16.38 12.38 9.37
CA SER A 60 17.80 12.63 9.15
C SER A 60 18.03 13.64 8.03
N GLN A 61 17.36 13.46 6.89
CA GLN A 61 17.45 14.38 5.74
C GLN A 61 16.96 15.80 6.09
N VAL A 62 15.89 15.91 6.85
CA VAL A 62 15.42 17.24 7.35
C VAL A 62 16.46 17.89 8.23
N ASN A 63 17.07 17.13 9.12
CA ASN A 63 18.13 17.63 9.99
C ASN A 63 19.38 18.09 9.20
N GLU A 64 19.76 17.34 8.16
CA GLU A 64 20.85 17.72 7.26
C GLU A 64 20.54 18.99 6.49
N LEU A 65 19.33 19.14 5.98
CA LEU A 65 18.89 20.35 5.29
C LEU A 65 18.90 21.56 6.21
N GLN A 66 18.49 21.40 7.46
CA GLN A 66 18.56 22.46 8.47
C GLN A 66 20.01 22.87 8.79
N LYS A 67 20.93 21.90 8.92
CA LYS A 67 22.36 22.19 9.10
C LYS A 67 22.94 22.93 7.89
N PHE A 68 22.58 22.50 6.69
CA PHE A 68 22.97 23.18 5.46
C PHE A 68 22.51 24.63 5.44
N MET A 69 21.24 24.90 5.76
CA MET A 69 20.70 26.25 5.80
C MET A 69 21.44 27.15 6.80
N LYS A 70 21.70 26.65 8.03
CA LYS A 70 22.47 27.39 9.04
C LYS A 70 23.88 27.73 8.57
N THR A 71 24.53 26.78 7.89
CA THR A 71 25.87 26.99 7.33
C THR A 71 25.85 28.02 6.20
N ALA A 72 24.87 27.91 5.30
CA ALA A 72 24.67 28.87 4.21
C ALA A 72 24.43 30.29 4.75
N GLU A 73 23.52 30.43 5.72
CA GLU A 73 23.21 31.69 6.35
C GLU A 73 24.47 32.34 7.00
N SER A 74 25.24 31.57 7.75
CA SER A 74 26.47 32.02 8.35
C SER A 74 27.47 32.56 7.32
N LYS A 75 27.69 31.85 6.23
CA LYS A 75 28.61 32.25 5.14
C LYS A 75 28.10 33.46 4.37
N ILE A 76 26.79 33.50 4.07
CA ILE A 76 26.16 34.66 3.39
C ILE A 76 26.26 35.91 4.26
N ASN A 77 26.07 35.78 5.58
CA ASN A 77 26.17 36.92 6.50
C ASN A 77 27.61 37.43 6.72
N ALA A 78 28.60 36.56 6.56
CA ALA A 78 30.02 36.94 6.62
C ALA A 78 30.50 37.68 5.37
N ALA A 79 29.89 37.42 4.20
CA ALA A 79 30.26 37.99 2.91
C ALA A 79 29.68 39.40 2.71
N LYS A 80 30.32 40.17 1.84
CA LYS A 80 29.93 41.56 1.52
C LYS A 80 29.88 41.81 0.00
N GLY A 81 29.05 42.78 -0.39
CA GLY A 81 28.99 43.26 -1.76
C GLY A 81 28.59 42.17 -2.78
N LYS A 82 29.33 42.00 -3.86
CA LYS A 82 29.06 41.05 -4.94
C LYS A 82 29.14 39.61 -4.49
N GLU A 83 30.12 39.31 -3.63
CA GLU A 83 30.31 37.93 -3.10
C GLU A 83 29.06 37.45 -2.32
N LYS A 84 28.42 38.32 -1.58
CA LYS A 84 27.17 37.98 -0.87
C LYS A 84 26.07 37.58 -1.82
N ALA A 85 25.91 38.33 -2.92
CA ALA A 85 24.90 38.02 -3.95
C ALA A 85 25.17 36.67 -4.67
N GLU A 86 26.43 36.37 -4.95
CA GLU A 86 26.84 35.09 -5.56
C GLU A 86 26.59 33.91 -4.62
N LEU A 87 26.94 34.03 -3.33
CA LEU A 87 26.70 33.00 -2.33
C LEU A 87 25.20 32.77 -2.12
N GLN A 88 24.39 33.83 -2.10
CA GLN A 88 22.93 33.70 -1.99
C GLN A 88 22.36 32.87 -3.17
N LYS A 89 22.86 33.13 -4.39
CA LYS A 89 22.42 32.37 -5.55
C LYS A 89 22.87 30.90 -5.47
N ILE A 90 24.16 30.66 -5.18
CA ILE A 90 24.71 29.30 -5.09
C ILE A 90 23.98 28.48 -4.05
N TYR A 91 23.83 28.98 -2.83
CA TYR A 91 23.15 28.26 -1.75
C TYR A 91 21.64 28.13 -1.99
N GLY A 92 21.03 29.09 -2.69
CA GLY A 92 19.64 29.00 -3.12
C GLY A 92 19.44 27.86 -4.11
N ASP A 93 20.29 27.79 -5.14
CA ASP A 93 20.23 26.72 -6.15
C ASP A 93 20.53 25.34 -5.53
N GLU A 94 21.56 25.25 -4.67
CA GLU A 94 21.86 23.99 -3.94
C GLU A 94 20.72 23.55 -3.01
N PHE A 95 20.05 24.48 -2.35
CA PHE A 95 18.90 24.16 -1.50
C PHE A 95 17.77 23.53 -2.31
N VAL A 96 17.44 24.14 -3.45
CA VAL A 96 16.40 23.64 -4.34
C VAL A 96 16.76 22.24 -4.87
N GLN A 97 18.01 22.03 -5.29
CA GLN A 97 18.49 20.71 -5.74
C GLN A 97 18.38 19.66 -4.63
N LYS A 98 18.88 19.97 -3.43
CA LYS A 98 18.77 19.04 -2.28
C LYS A 98 17.31 18.68 -1.96
N GLN A 99 16.44 19.67 -1.98
CA GLN A 99 15.01 19.44 -1.74
C GLN A 99 14.38 18.54 -2.80
N GLN A 100 14.69 18.77 -4.08
CA GLN A 100 14.19 17.93 -5.18
C GLN A 100 14.72 16.49 -5.09
N GLU A 101 16.01 16.32 -4.78
CA GLU A 101 16.60 14.99 -4.59
C GLU A 101 15.95 14.24 -3.42
N MET A 102 15.71 14.94 -2.30
CA MET A 102 15.01 14.34 -1.16
C MET A 102 13.61 13.88 -1.52
N GLN A 103 12.84 14.72 -2.23
CA GLN A 103 11.50 14.38 -2.67
C GLN A 103 11.51 13.19 -3.63
N LYS A 104 12.43 13.18 -4.59
CA LYS A 104 12.58 12.09 -5.55
C LYS A 104 12.90 10.77 -4.85
N ARG A 105 13.92 10.74 -3.99
CA ARG A 105 14.29 9.53 -3.23
C ARG A 105 13.14 9.02 -2.35
N TYR A 106 12.42 9.94 -1.72
CA TYR A 106 11.27 9.55 -0.91
C TYR A 106 10.15 8.93 -1.74
N ALA A 107 9.83 9.51 -2.89
CA ALA A 107 8.83 8.98 -3.81
C ALA A 107 9.23 7.60 -4.35
N GLU A 108 10.50 7.42 -4.76
CA GLU A 108 11.03 6.13 -5.23
C GLU A 108 10.92 5.04 -4.15
N LYS A 109 11.24 5.37 -2.90
CA LYS A 109 11.13 4.41 -1.78
C LYS A 109 9.69 4.08 -1.42
N LEU A 110 8.79 5.06 -1.48
CA LEU A 110 7.36 4.80 -1.31
C LEU A 110 6.82 3.87 -2.39
N GLN A 111 7.19 4.11 -3.65
CA GLN A 111 6.79 3.25 -4.76
C GLN A 111 7.31 1.82 -4.57
N ALA A 112 8.60 1.67 -4.23
CA ALA A 112 9.18 0.35 -3.97
C ALA A 112 8.49 -0.38 -2.81
N PHE A 113 8.08 0.35 -1.77
CA PHE A 113 7.31 -0.20 -0.66
C PHE A 113 5.90 -0.62 -1.09
N ASP A 114 5.23 0.18 -1.91
CA ASP A 114 3.89 -0.14 -2.44
C ASP A 114 3.92 -1.40 -3.31
N ASP A 115 4.91 -1.49 -4.22
CA ASP A 115 5.12 -2.66 -5.07
C ASP A 115 5.40 -3.92 -4.23
N TYR A 116 6.23 -3.79 -3.19
CA TYR A 116 6.52 -4.88 -2.26
C TYR A 116 5.27 -5.33 -1.51
N MET A 117 4.50 -4.39 -0.95
CA MET A 117 3.26 -4.68 -0.22
C MET A 117 2.23 -5.36 -1.11
N THR A 118 2.07 -4.86 -2.33
CA THR A 118 1.18 -5.48 -3.33
C THR A 118 1.57 -6.92 -3.59
N GLY A 119 2.86 -7.19 -3.80
CA GLY A 119 3.36 -8.55 -4.01
C GLY A 119 3.12 -9.50 -2.81
N VAL A 120 3.26 -9.00 -1.58
CA VAL A 120 2.97 -9.79 -0.37
C VAL A 120 1.47 -10.11 -0.29
N ILE A 121 0.62 -9.11 -0.51
CA ILE A 121 -0.83 -9.28 -0.47
C ILE A 121 -1.29 -10.28 -1.54
N GLU A 122 -0.77 -10.18 -2.77
CA GLU A 122 -1.09 -11.10 -3.87
C GLU A 122 -0.70 -12.54 -3.55
N LYS A 123 0.48 -12.77 -2.97
CA LYS A 123 0.93 -14.11 -2.55
C LYS A 123 -0.01 -14.70 -1.51
N ILE A 124 -0.44 -13.91 -0.51
CA ILE A 124 -1.36 -14.36 0.54
C ILE A 124 -2.75 -14.62 -0.04
N ALA A 125 -3.24 -13.73 -0.90
CA ALA A 125 -4.52 -13.88 -1.57
C ALA A 125 -4.57 -15.16 -2.43
N ALA A 126 -3.52 -15.41 -3.20
CA ALA A 126 -3.41 -16.62 -4.02
C ALA A 126 -3.42 -17.89 -3.15
N LYS A 127 -2.64 -17.91 -2.05
CA LYS A 127 -2.60 -19.03 -1.10
C LYS A 127 -3.98 -19.32 -0.46
N GLY A 128 -4.73 -18.25 -0.10
CA GLY A 128 -6.05 -18.36 0.50
C GLY A 128 -7.18 -18.63 -0.50
N GLY A 129 -6.88 -18.58 -1.81
CA GLY A 129 -7.86 -18.71 -2.88
C GLY A 129 -8.81 -17.51 -2.96
N TYR A 130 -8.39 -16.35 -2.46
CA TYR A 130 -9.14 -15.11 -2.56
C TYR A 130 -9.04 -14.54 -3.97
N LYS A 131 -10.17 -14.08 -4.50
CA LYS A 131 -10.26 -13.48 -5.84
C LYS A 131 -10.26 -11.96 -5.82
N LEU A 132 -10.48 -11.40 -4.65
CA LEU A 132 -10.52 -9.96 -4.42
C LEU A 132 -10.01 -9.66 -3.02
N VAL A 133 -9.18 -8.63 -2.91
CA VAL A 133 -8.74 -8.06 -1.64
C VAL A 133 -9.21 -6.61 -1.58
N LEU A 134 -9.87 -6.24 -0.50
CA LEU A 134 -10.40 -4.89 -0.29
C LEU A 134 -9.85 -4.30 1.01
N ASN A 135 -9.74 -2.99 1.04
CA ASN A 135 -9.45 -2.31 2.29
C ASN A 135 -10.63 -2.47 3.26
N LYS A 136 -10.35 -2.92 4.47
CA LYS A 136 -11.35 -3.14 5.53
C LYS A 136 -12.20 -1.89 5.83
N THR A 137 -11.62 -0.72 5.72
CA THR A 137 -12.31 0.56 5.94
C THR A 137 -13.38 0.87 4.90
N ALA A 138 -13.29 0.26 3.72
CA ALA A 138 -14.26 0.44 2.62
C ALA A 138 -15.41 -0.59 2.65
N VAL A 139 -15.40 -1.53 3.61
CA VAL A 139 -16.36 -2.64 3.66
C VAL A 139 -17.16 -2.62 4.95
N VAL A 140 -18.49 -2.54 4.82
CA VAL A 140 -19.40 -2.49 5.98
C VAL A 140 -19.59 -3.87 6.61
N ALA A 141 -19.65 -4.94 5.81
CA ALA A 141 -19.85 -6.30 6.31
C ALA A 141 -19.42 -7.37 5.30
N GLY A 142 -18.93 -8.50 5.80
CA GLY A 142 -18.50 -9.67 5.02
C GLY A 142 -17.02 -9.64 4.66
N GLY A 143 -16.51 -10.72 4.09
CA GLY A 143 -15.09 -10.93 3.78
C GLY A 143 -14.32 -11.59 4.92
N THR A 144 -13.12 -12.07 4.61
CA THR A 144 -12.18 -12.67 5.57
C THR A 144 -11.04 -11.69 5.84
N ASP A 145 -10.82 -11.33 7.08
CA ASP A 145 -9.71 -10.45 7.46
C ASP A 145 -8.37 -11.22 7.39
N ILE A 146 -7.45 -10.76 6.56
CA ILE A 146 -6.11 -11.32 6.37
C ILE A 146 -5.01 -10.37 6.87
N THR A 147 -5.36 -9.33 7.61
CA THR A 147 -4.42 -8.30 8.08
C THR A 147 -3.26 -8.91 8.86
N GLU A 148 -3.55 -9.83 9.79
CA GLU A 148 -2.50 -10.46 10.59
C GLU A 148 -1.56 -11.34 9.76
N ASP A 149 -2.07 -12.01 8.73
CA ASP A 149 -1.25 -12.84 7.85
C ASP A 149 -0.28 -11.98 7.04
N VAL A 150 -0.75 -10.81 6.57
CA VAL A 150 0.10 -9.83 5.89
C VAL A 150 1.12 -9.23 6.85
N VAL A 151 0.74 -8.84 8.05
CA VAL A 151 1.66 -8.33 9.09
C VAL A 151 2.76 -9.34 9.39
N LYS A 152 2.42 -10.61 9.59
CA LYS A 152 3.40 -11.68 9.83
C LYS A 152 4.34 -11.88 8.65
N ALA A 153 3.83 -11.82 7.43
CA ALA A 153 4.65 -11.97 6.22
C ALA A 153 5.65 -10.82 6.05
N VAL A 154 5.19 -9.58 6.24
CA VAL A 154 6.04 -8.37 6.18
C VAL A 154 7.12 -8.41 7.28
N ALA A 155 6.78 -8.88 8.47
CA ALA A 155 7.75 -9.01 9.56
C ALA A 155 8.76 -10.16 9.37
N ALA A 156 8.40 -11.20 8.63
CA ALA A 156 9.23 -12.41 8.47
C ALA A 156 10.29 -12.29 7.36
N GLU A 157 10.06 -11.50 6.32
CA GLU A 157 11.01 -11.37 5.18
C GLU A 157 12.31 -10.62 5.54
N LYS A 158 12.45 -10.12 6.75
CA LYS A 158 13.63 -9.37 7.22
C LYS A 158 14.62 -10.23 8.03
N LYS A 159 14.57 -11.56 7.90
CA LYS A 159 15.61 -12.46 8.37
C LYS A 159 16.42 -12.96 7.18
#